data_e5e87b9fb9ac47d7507baba81862fe38
#
_entry.id   e5e87b9fb9ac47d7507baba81862fe38
#
_cell.length_a   1.000
_cell.length_b   1.000
_cell.length_c   1.000
_cell.angle_alpha   90.00
_cell.angle_beta   90.00
_cell.angle_gamma   90.00
#
_symmetry.space_group_name_H-M   'P 1'
#
loop_
_entity.id
_entity.type
_entity.pdbx_description
1 polymer ?
#
loop_
_entity_poly.entity_id
_entity_poly.type
_entity_poly.pdbx_seq_one_letter_code
_entity_poly.pdbx_strand_id
1 'polypeptide(L)'
;MAGPIMCMLLSCAEQVSQKARLSNVEPDSAAVHSNRPRVIISSDIGGTDDDDYQSLIHYLMYADRFETEGLISSPFGNGRTKHIFKILDLYEQDYPKLVAHSNLFPTADEFRKVVKQGALDRAPGKGWATSTEGSEWIIKCARREANKPLWVLVWGGLEDLAQALHDAPEIADALRVYWIGGPNKKWSAEAYNYVVQNFPDLWMIEANATYRGWFVDDASLVGLGNETFYEHHIKGAGAMGDDFINYYDGEIKMGDTPSMAYLLQGTPKEPGSQSWGGSFIPLKHSSRRIFNRETTLTDEVPVFGMIEWVMQGPDRGPASDEPALWLEVSGQRF
;
A
#
# COMPACT_ATOMS: atom_id res chain seq x y z
N MET A 1 57.11 -41.34 36.60
CA MET A 1 57.36 -40.19 35.67
C MET A 1 56.01 -39.59 35.28
N ALA A 2 55.64 -38.52 35.95
CA ALA A 2 54.39 -37.79 35.72
C ALA A 2 54.71 -36.52 34.93
N GLY A 3 54.11 -36.33 33.81
CA GLY A 3 54.20 -35.11 33.01
C GLY A 3 52.84 -34.36 33.03
N PRO A 4 52.80 -33.03 33.05
CA PRO A 4 51.66 -32.30 33.48
C PRO A 4 50.71 -32.01 32.30
N ILE A 5 49.42 -32.25 32.53
CA ILE A 5 48.32 -31.72 31.73
C ILE A 5 47.84 -30.45 32.43
N MET A 6 48.33 -29.30 32.00
CA MET A 6 47.81 -28.01 32.39
C MET A 6 48.09 -27.01 31.24
N CYS A 7 47.09 -26.73 30.47
CA CYS A 7 46.89 -25.51 29.65
C CYS A 7 45.82 -25.76 28.55
N MET A 8 44.58 -25.56 28.86
CA MET A 8 43.53 -25.26 27.86
C MET A 8 42.19 -24.89 28.55
N LEU A 9 42.20 -23.86 29.37
CA LEU A 9 40.97 -23.27 29.94
C LEU A 9 40.96 -21.73 29.95
N LEU A 10 41.73 -21.11 29.07
CA LEU A 10 41.81 -19.63 29.00
C LEU A 10 41.50 -19.08 27.61
N SER A 11 40.60 -19.70 26.86
CA SER A 11 40.23 -19.20 25.51
C SER A 11 38.75 -18.95 25.29
N CYS A 12 37.87 -19.32 26.23
CA CYS A 12 36.44 -19.11 26.03
C CYS A 12 35.89 -17.78 26.60
N ALA A 13 36.56 -17.13 27.50
CA ALA A 13 36.10 -15.89 28.11
C ALA A 13 36.39 -14.63 27.25
N GLU A 14 37.45 -14.66 26.44
CA GLU A 14 37.78 -13.52 25.55
C GLU A 14 36.97 -13.49 24.26
N GLN A 15 36.48 -14.62 23.75
CA GLN A 15 35.62 -14.66 22.55
C GLN A 15 34.17 -14.22 22.82
N VAL A 16 33.69 -14.30 24.04
CA VAL A 16 32.36 -13.82 24.44
C VAL A 16 32.35 -12.29 24.61
N SER A 17 33.50 -11.71 25.04
CA SER A 17 33.61 -10.25 25.19
C SER A 17 33.77 -9.49 23.88
N GLN A 18 34.22 -10.13 22.80
CA GLN A 18 34.32 -9.50 21.49
C GLN A 18 33.00 -9.52 20.66
N LYS A 19 32.09 -10.45 20.98
CA LYS A 19 30.75 -10.48 20.33
C LYS A 19 29.75 -9.49 20.93
N ALA A 20 30.04 -8.90 22.07
CA ALA A 20 29.17 -7.90 22.70
C ALA A 20 29.53 -6.45 22.35
N ARG A 21 30.50 -6.23 21.46
CA ARG A 21 30.81 -4.93 20.85
C ARG A 21 30.38 -4.88 19.40
N LEU A 22 29.21 -5.42 19.04
CA LEU A 22 28.48 -4.97 17.88
C LEU A 22 27.93 -3.61 18.26
N SER A 23 28.65 -2.60 17.81
CA SER A 23 28.37 -1.19 17.93
C SER A 23 26.88 -0.91 17.81
N ASN A 24 26.29 -0.30 18.84
CA ASN A 24 25.16 0.59 18.69
C ASN A 24 25.62 1.79 17.83
N VAL A 25 25.82 1.58 16.56
CA VAL A 25 25.76 2.64 15.58
C VAL A 25 24.27 2.88 15.39
N GLU A 26 23.73 3.84 16.12
CA GLU A 26 22.43 4.40 15.73
C GLU A 26 22.55 4.75 14.25
N PRO A 27 21.66 4.23 13.38
CA PRO A 27 21.72 4.59 11.99
C PRO A 27 21.58 6.12 11.91
N ASP A 28 22.48 6.76 11.19
CA ASP A 28 22.45 8.19 10.96
C ASP A 28 21.01 8.58 10.55
N SER A 29 20.38 9.43 11.36
CA SER A 29 18.99 9.83 11.15
C SER A 29 18.78 10.42 9.74
N ALA A 30 19.79 11.09 9.20
CA ALA A 30 19.78 11.59 7.83
C ALA A 30 19.75 10.46 6.79
N ALA A 31 20.45 9.35 7.03
CA ALA A 31 20.44 8.19 6.12
C ALA A 31 19.10 7.43 6.20
N VAL A 32 18.48 7.35 7.36
CA VAL A 32 17.13 6.76 7.52
C VAL A 32 16.08 7.61 6.81
N HIS A 33 16.14 8.94 6.95
CA HIS A 33 15.25 9.84 6.21
C HIS A 33 15.42 9.75 4.69
N SER A 34 16.65 9.51 4.20
CA SER A 34 16.93 9.45 2.77
C SER A 34 16.38 8.21 2.07
N ASN A 35 16.01 7.15 2.81
CA ASN A 35 15.63 5.86 2.21
C ASN A 35 14.12 5.53 2.25
N ARG A 36 13.30 6.36 2.91
CA ARG A 36 11.84 6.13 2.96
C ARG A 36 11.21 6.36 1.58
N PRO A 37 10.31 5.46 1.10
CA PRO A 37 9.56 5.70 -0.13
C PRO A 37 8.71 6.97 -0.04
N ARG A 38 8.69 7.74 -1.13
CA ARG A 38 7.77 8.87 -1.31
C ARG A 38 6.41 8.32 -1.71
N VAL A 39 5.35 8.67 -1.00
CA VAL A 39 4.03 8.05 -1.17
C VAL A 39 2.92 9.09 -1.24
N ILE A 40 2.03 8.94 -2.21
CA ILE A 40 0.67 9.49 -2.21
C ILE A 40 -0.30 8.31 -2.13
N ILE A 41 -1.30 8.42 -1.25
CA ILE A 41 -2.47 7.53 -1.22
C ILE A 41 -3.63 8.25 -1.90
N SER A 42 -4.29 7.57 -2.84
CA SER A 42 -5.56 8.00 -3.44
C SER A 42 -6.61 6.95 -3.09
N SER A 43 -7.57 7.29 -2.24
CA SER A 43 -8.50 6.36 -1.59
C SER A 43 -9.93 6.80 -1.78
N ASP A 44 -10.86 5.86 -2.01
CA ASP A 44 -12.29 6.11 -2.03
C ASP A 44 -12.95 5.94 -0.65
N ILE A 45 -12.18 6.17 0.41
CA ILE A 45 -12.58 6.13 1.81
C ILE A 45 -13.93 6.84 2.06
N GLY A 46 -14.85 6.13 2.72
CA GLY A 46 -16.24 6.58 2.89
C GLY A 46 -17.10 6.39 1.65
N GLY A 47 -16.63 5.59 0.70
CA GLY A 47 -17.32 5.19 -0.52
C GLY A 47 -18.30 4.05 -0.31
N THR A 48 -18.09 2.95 -1.05
CA THR A 48 -19.03 1.82 -1.09
C THR A 48 -18.79 0.77 -0.01
N ASP A 49 -17.59 0.68 0.52
CA ASP A 49 -17.24 -0.20 1.63
C ASP A 49 -16.28 0.52 2.60
N ASP A 50 -15.99 -0.12 3.74
CA ASP A 50 -15.30 0.51 4.86
C ASP A 50 -13.85 0.03 5.04
N ASP A 51 -13.30 -0.75 4.12
CA ASP A 51 -11.95 -1.30 4.28
C ASP A 51 -10.83 -0.26 4.10
N ASP A 52 -11.11 0.83 3.40
CA ASP A 52 -10.22 1.99 3.33
C ASP A 52 -9.93 2.60 4.70
N TYR A 53 -10.94 2.62 5.61
CA TYR A 53 -10.71 3.12 6.98
C TYR A 53 -9.73 2.22 7.72
N GLN A 54 -9.91 0.90 7.61
CA GLN A 54 -9.00 -0.07 8.22
C GLN A 54 -7.60 0.05 7.60
N SER A 55 -7.52 0.16 6.28
CA SER A 55 -6.26 0.28 5.55
C SER A 55 -5.54 1.59 5.89
N LEU A 56 -6.27 2.70 6.08
CA LEU A 56 -5.68 3.97 6.48
C LEU A 56 -5.17 3.94 7.92
N ILE A 57 -5.92 3.34 8.85
CA ILE A 57 -5.45 3.09 10.22
C ILE A 57 -4.14 2.30 10.18
N HIS A 58 -4.11 1.21 9.41
CA HIS A 58 -2.91 0.37 9.29
C HIS A 58 -1.74 1.14 8.66
N TYR A 59 -1.98 1.95 7.63
CA TYR A 59 -0.95 2.81 7.04
C TYR A 59 -0.35 3.78 8.07
N LEU A 60 -1.20 4.42 8.88
CA LEU A 60 -0.74 5.39 9.88
C LEU A 60 0.09 4.74 10.99
N MET A 61 -0.13 3.44 11.28
CA MET A 61 0.72 2.67 12.20
C MET A 61 2.16 2.44 11.67
N TYR A 62 2.37 2.60 10.37
CA TYR A 62 3.67 2.50 9.70
C TYR A 62 4.13 3.82 9.05
N ALA A 63 3.52 4.93 9.43
CA ALA A 63 3.79 6.22 8.80
C ALA A 63 5.24 6.71 8.97
N ASP A 64 5.95 6.22 9.98
CA ASP A 64 7.37 6.46 10.17
C ASP A 64 8.26 5.82 9.09
N ARG A 65 7.71 4.89 8.29
CA ARG A 65 8.41 4.19 7.20
C ARG A 65 8.28 4.88 5.84
N PHE A 66 7.43 5.89 5.73
CA PHE A 66 7.11 6.55 4.48
C PHE A 66 7.40 8.05 4.53
N GLU A 67 7.70 8.63 3.38
CA GLU A 67 7.62 10.06 3.14
C GLU A 67 6.25 10.32 2.52
N THR A 68 5.24 10.55 3.36
CA THR A 68 3.86 10.76 2.91
C THR A 68 3.72 12.15 2.32
N GLU A 69 3.51 12.22 1.02
CA GLU A 69 3.38 13.48 0.29
C GLU A 69 1.93 13.86 0.01
N GLY A 70 0.98 12.91 0.09
CA GLY A 70 -0.42 13.18 -0.14
C GLY A 70 -1.35 12.11 0.38
N LEU A 71 -2.54 12.56 0.82
CA LEU A 71 -3.70 11.74 1.14
C LEU A 71 -4.87 12.32 0.35
N ILE A 72 -5.25 11.65 -0.73
CA ILE A 72 -6.26 12.14 -1.66
C ILE A 72 -7.55 11.33 -1.48
N SER A 73 -8.67 12.03 -1.29
CA SER A 73 -9.99 11.41 -1.37
C SER A 73 -10.41 11.30 -2.82
N SER A 74 -10.50 10.08 -3.35
CA SER A 74 -10.86 9.79 -4.72
C SER A 74 -12.37 9.52 -4.89
N PRO A 75 -12.90 9.44 -6.12
CA PRO A 75 -14.34 9.27 -6.31
C PRO A 75 -14.78 7.86 -5.93
N PHE A 76 -15.91 7.75 -5.43
CA PHE A 76 -16.91 6.69 -5.33
C PHE A 76 -17.86 7.00 -4.19
N GLY A 77 -19.16 6.94 -4.48
CA GLY A 77 -20.20 7.13 -3.47
C GLY A 77 -20.05 8.47 -2.74
N ASN A 78 -19.97 8.41 -1.43
CA ASN A 78 -19.94 9.58 -0.53
C ASN A 78 -18.53 9.97 -0.08
N GLY A 79 -17.48 9.41 -0.66
CA GLY A 79 -16.09 9.70 -0.30
C GLY A 79 -15.78 11.20 -0.28
N ARG A 80 -15.17 11.66 0.78
CA ARG A 80 -14.75 13.07 0.97
C ARG A 80 -13.59 13.11 1.94
N THR A 81 -12.82 14.17 1.87
CA THR A 81 -11.68 14.42 2.79
C THR A 81 -12.04 14.33 4.28
N LYS A 82 -13.31 14.58 4.65
CA LYS A 82 -13.78 14.44 6.03
C LYS A 82 -13.54 13.06 6.63
N HIS A 83 -13.53 12.02 5.79
CA HIS A 83 -13.29 10.63 6.23
C HIS A 83 -11.80 10.42 6.56
N ILE A 84 -10.91 11.02 5.77
CA ILE A 84 -9.47 11.04 6.07
C ILE A 84 -9.23 11.83 7.37
N PHE A 85 -9.83 13.01 7.51
CA PHE A 85 -9.70 13.81 8.73
C PHE A 85 -10.20 13.09 9.98
N LYS A 86 -11.30 12.31 9.88
CA LYS A 86 -11.78 11.46 10.98
C LYS A 86 -10.67 10.54 11.51
N ILE A 87 -9.97 9.85 10.61
CA ILE A 87 -8.89 8.93 11.02
C ILE A 87 -7.68 9.70 11.54
N LEU A 88 -7.37 10.87 10.97
CA LEU A 88 -6.29 11.72 11.48
C LEU A 88 -6.57 12.27 12.88
N ASP A 89 -7.85 12.51 13.25
CA ASP A 89 -8.22 12.92 14.59
C ASP A 89 -8.02 11.79 15.62
N LEU A 90 -8.20 10.53 15.20
CA LEU A 90 -7.88 9.36 16.03
C LEU A 90 -6.34 9.16 16.13
N TYR A 91 -5.65 9.32 15.03
CA TYR A 91 -4.18 9.28 14.99
C TYR A 91 -3.56 10.32 15.94
N GLU A 92 -4.10 11.53 15.99
CA GLU A 92 -3.65 12.58 16.90
C GLU A 92 -3.75 12.17 18.37
N GLN A 93 -4.81 11.45 18.73
CA GLN A 93 -4.99 10.94 20.09
C GLN A 93 -3.93 9.86 20.42
N ASP A 94 -3.56 9.03 19.46
CA ASP A 94 -2.57 7.97 19.64
C ASP A 94 -1.12 8.42 19.40
N TYR A 95 -0.92 9.62 18.83
CA TYR A 95 0.40 10.15 18.48
C TYR A 95 1.43 10.11 19.61
N PRO A 96 1.10 10.44 20.89
CA PRO A 96 2.07 10.34 21.99
C PRO A 96 2.63 8.93 22.19
N LYS A 97 1.84 7.88 21.87
CA LYS A 97 2.29 6.50 21.96
C LYS A 97 3.17 6.13 20.75
N LEU A 98 2.78 6.57 19.55
CA LEU A 98 3.51 6.32 18.32
C LEU A 98 4.90 6.94 18.35
N VAL A 99 5.02 8.20 18.75
CA VAL A 99 6.30 8.91 18.82
C VAL A 99 7.24 8.32 19.87
N ALA A 100 6.71 7.61 20.87
CA ALA A 100 7.54 6.87 21.83
C ALA A 100 8.26 5.65 21.20
N HIS A 101 7.75 5.13 20.08
CA HIS A 101 8.38 4.05 19.31
C HIS A 101 9.35 4.59 18.26
N SER A 102 9.02 5.71 17.62
CA SER A 102 9.85 6.32 16.58
C SER A 102 9.57 7.82 16.48
N ASN A 103 10.61 8.62 16.54
CA ASN A 103 10.51 10.08 16.33
C ASN A 103 10.29 10.47 14.86
N LEU A 104 10.18 9.49 13.96
CA LEU A 104 9.92 9.71 12.53
C LEU A 104 8.43 9.74 12.19
N PHE A 105 7.54 9.48 13.16
CA PHE A 105 6.11 9.64 12.93
C PHE A 105 5.76 11.11 12.69
N PRO A 106 5.13 11.43 11.54
CA PRO A 106 4.63 12.78 11.30
C PRO A 106 3.52 13.15 12.30
N THR A 107 3.39 14.42 12.62
CA THR A 107 2.25 14.91 13.38
C THR A 107 0.96 14.85 12.55
N ALA A 108 -0.20 14.80 13.22
CA ALA A 108 -1.49 14.88 12.52
C ALA A 108 -1.62 16.16 11.67
N ASP A 109 -1.06 17.28 12.13
CA ASP A 109 -1.07 18.53 11.38
C ASP A 109 -0.20 18.50 10.12
N GLU A 110 0.88 17.72 10.11
CA GLU A 110 1.66 17.50 8.88
C GLU A 110 0.86 16.72 7.86
N PHE A 111 0.12 15.68 8.29
CA PHE A 111 -0.79 14.96 7.41
C PHE A 111 -1.94 15.83 6.91
N ARG A 112 -2.58 16.62 7.78
CA ARG A 112 -3.70 17.49 7.39
C ARG A 112 -3.33 18.47 6.25
N LYS A 113 -2.08 18.93 6.18
CA LYS A 113 -1.59 19.83 5.11
C LYS A 113 -1.57 19.16 3.73
N VAL A 114 -1.41 17.85 3.69
CA VAL A 114 -1.30 17.07 2.44
C VAL A 114 -2.59 16.33 2.08
N VAL A 115 -3.66 16.49 2.86
CA VAL A 115 -5.00 16.00 2.49
C VAL A 115 -5.54 16.84 1.34
N LYS A 116 -6.04 16.18 0.27
CA LYS A 116 -6.60 16.81 -0.91
C LYS A 116 -7.91 16.16 -1.32
N GLN A 117 -8.85 16.97 -1.80
CA GLN A 117 -10.04 16.45 -2.43
C GLN A 117 -9.73 16.17 -3.90
N GLY A 118 -9.91 14.92 -4.30
CA GLY A 118 -9.86 14.48 -5.68
C GLY A 118 -11.21 14.60 -6.38
N ALA A 119 -11.37 13.91 -7.50
CA ALA A 119 -12.58 13.88 -8.29
C ALA A 119 -13.78 13.40 -7.45
N LEU A 120 -14.94 13.99 -7.66
CA LEU A 120 -16.19 13.61 -7.00
C LEU A 120 -17.01 12.64 -7.85
N ASP A 121 -16.80 12.68 -9.15
CA ASP A 121 -17.52 11.92 -10.15
C ASP A 121 -16.53 11.08 -10.97
N ARG A 122 -17.04 9.99 -11.53
CA ARG A 122 -16.29 9.15 -12.44
C ARG A 122 -15.91 9.91 -13.69
N ALA A 123 -14.77 9.55 -14.27
CA ALA A 123 -14.36 10.09 -15.54
C ALA A 123 -15.41 9.81 -16.65
N PRO A 124 -15.68 10.78 -17.52
CA PRO A 124 -16.50 10.55 -18.72
C PRO A 124 -15.78 9.64 -19.73
N GLY A 125 -16.45 9.25 -20.81
CA GLY A 125 -15.93 8.31 -21.81
C GLY A 125 -14.57 8.64 -22.42
N LYS A 126 -14.09 9.88 -22.31
CA LYS A 126 -12.72 10.24 -22.71
C LYS A 126 -11.64 9.90 -21.66
N GLY A 127 -12.05 9.47 -20.46
CA GLY A 127 -11.16 8.98 -19.38
C GLY A 127 -10.60 10.05 -18.46
N TRP A 128 -10.88 11.31 -18.68
CA TRP A 128 -10.48 12.47 -17.87
C TRP A 128 -11.57 13.55 -17.91
N ALA A 129 -11.56 14.47 -16.97
CA ALA A 129 -12.59 15.50 -16.85
C ALA A 129 -12.01 16.91 -16.72
N THR A 130 -11.85 17.38 -15.51
CA THR A 130 -11.25 18.67 -15.12
C THR A 130 -10.31 18.43 -13.97
N SER A 131 -9.27 19.26 -13.90
CA SER A 131 -8.28 19.23 -12.80
C SER A 131 -8.97 19.32 -11.43
N THR A 132 -8.46 18.57 -10.49
CA THR A 132 -8.89 18.53 -9.09
C THR A 132 -7.74 18.94 -8.21
N GLU A 133 -8.02 19.26 -6.94
CA GLU A 133 -6.93 19.43 -5.95
C GLU A 133 -6.02 18.20 -5.90
N GLY A 134 -6.60 16.99 -5.99
CA GLY A 134 -5.87 15.72 -5.97
C GLY A 134 -4.96 15.56 -7.19
N SER A 135 -5.48 15.76 -8.40
CA SER A 135 -4.68 15.63 -9.63
C SER A 135 -3.56 16.67 -9.71
N GLU A 136 -3.84 17.94 -9.35
CA GLU A 136 -2.83 19.00 -9.30
C GLU A 136 -1.75 18.70 -8.24
N TRP A 137 -2.15 18.07 -7.12
CA TRP A 137 -1.21 17.69 -6.08
C TRP A 137 -0.28 16.55 -6.51
N ILE A 138 -0.79 15.54 -7.24
CA ILE A 138 0.02 14.50 -7.87
C ILE A 138 1.07 15.14 -8.79
N ILE A 139 0.67 16.06 -9.66
CA ILE A 139 1.56 16.77 -10.58
C ILE A 139 2.65 17.52 -9.81
N LYS A 140 2.25 18.28 -8.80
CA LYS A 140 3.18 19.04 -7.96
C LYS A 140 4.22 18.16 -7.29
N CYS A 141 3.79 17.05 -6.68
CA CYS A 141 4.69 16.11 -6.01
C CYS A 141 5.60 15.37 -7.01
N ALA A 142 5.08 14.98 -8.17
CA ALA A 142 5.86 14.32 -9.21
C ALA A 142 6.96 15.20 -9.80
N ARG A 143 6.70 16.52 -9.93
CA ARG A 143 7.66 17.52 -10.42
C ARG A 143 8.72 17.92 -9.39
N ARG A 144 8.54 17.53 -8.14
CA ARG A 144 9.56 17.80 -7.12
C ARG A 144 10.85 17.06 -7.47
N GLU A 145 11.98 17.79 -7.52
CA GLU A 145 13.28 17.16 -7.70
C GLU A 145 13.54 16.15 -6.58
N ALA A 146 13.74 14.91 -6.95
CA ALA A 146 14.03 13.81 -6.05
C ALA A 146 14.79 12.70 -6.77
N ASN A 147 15.65 12.02 -6.02
CA ASN A 147 16.39 10.85 -6.52
C ASN A 147 15.59 9.53 -6.42
N LYS A 148 14.32 9.62 -6.02
CA LYS A 148 13.40 8.49 -5.83
C LYS A 148 12.09 8.75 -6.57
N PRO A 149 11.48 7.71 -7.17
CA PRO A 149 10.16 7.85 -7.77
C PRO A 149 9.10 8.19 -6.71
N LEU A 150 8.01 8.78 -7.14
CA LEU A 150 6.82 8.97 -6.35
C LEU A 150 5.91 7.75 -6.52
N TRP A 151 5.62 7.06 -5.44
CA TRP A 151 4.64 6.00 -5.41
C TRP A 151 3.23 6.56 -5.24
N VAL A 152 2.33 6.21 -6.14
CA VAL A 152 0.91 6.51 -6.04
C VAL A 152 0.19 5.20 -5.75
N LEU A 153 -0.26 5.05 -4.50
CA LEU A 153 -1.03 3.90 -4.04
C LEU A 153 -2.51 4.24 -4.24
N VAL A 154 -3.14 3.61 -5.23
CA VAL A 154 -4.52 3.89 -5.60
C VAL A 154 -5.41 2.80 -5.04
N TRP A 155 -6.31 3.18 -4.12
CA TRP A 155 -7.21 2.31 -3.38
C TRP A 155 -8.64 2.32 -3.92
N GLY A 156 -8.90 3.14 -4.91
CA GLY A 156 -10.19 3.28 -5.55
C GLY A 156 -10.06 3.51 -7.05
N GLY A 157 -10.69 4.57 -7.55
CA GLY A 157 -10.63 4.95 -8.95
C GLY A 157 -9.32 5.60 -9.38
N LEU A 158 -9.04 5.53 -10.68
CA LEU A 158 -7.86 6.12 -11.30
C LEU A 158 -8.08 7.57 -11.77
N GLU A 159 -9.21 8.19 -11.44
CA GLU A 159 -9.65 9.47 -11.98
C GLU A 159 -8.63 10.59 -11.79
N ASP A 160 -8.12 10.74 -10.57
CA ASP A 160 -7.12 11.78 -10.28
C ASP A 160 -5.77 11.51 -10.92
N LEU A 161 -5.37 10.23 -11.00
CA LEU A 161 -4.15 9.84 -11.73
C LEU A 161 -4.31 10.09 -13.24
N ALA A 162 -5.43 9.67 -13.83
CA ALA A 162 -5.71 9.88 -15.25
C ALA A 162 -5.74 11.37 -15.60
N GLN A 163 -6.36 12.18 -14.74
CA GLN A 163 -6.38 13.63 -14.89
C GLN A 163 -4.98 14.23 -14.79
N ALA A 164 -4.18 13.82 -13.80
CA ALA A 164 -2.82 14.29 -13.64
C ALA A 164 -1.93 13.97 -14.84
N LEU A 165 -2.05 12.74 -15.36
CA LEU A 165 -1.33 12.31 -16.56
C LEU A 165 -1.82 13.03 -17.84
N HIS A 166 -3.12 13.40 -17.90
CA HIS A 166 -3.64 14.19 -19.00
C HIS A 166 -3.08 15.61 -19.01
N ASP A 167 -3.06 16.26 -17.83
CA ASP A 167 -2.65 17.65 -17.69
C ASP A 167 -1.12 17.82 -17.74
N ALA A 168 -0.37 16.78 -17.36
CA ALA A 168 1.09 16.78 -17.29
C ALA A 168 1.68 15.40 -17.67
N PRO A 169 1.61 15.02 -18.95
CA PRO A 169 2.03 13.68 -19.40
C PRO A 169 3.51 13.36 -19.08
N GLU A 170 4.35 14.37 -18.96
CA GLU A 170 5.77 14.23 -18.65
C GLU A 170 6.06 13.65 -17.26
N ILE A 171 5.06 13.65 -16.34
CA ILE A 171 5.28 13.11 -15.00
C ILE A 171 5.30 11.58 -14.96
N ALA A 172 4.86 10.90 -16.02
CA ALA A 172 4.70 9.44 -16.06
C ALA A 172 5.99 8.70 -15.65
N ASP A 173 7.14 9.16 -16.08
CA ASP A 173 8.45 8.55 -15.77
C ASP A 173 8.84 8.68 -14.29
N ALA A 174 8.33 9.71 -13.61
CA ALA A 174 8.58 9.95 -12.18
C ALA A 174 7.69 9.11 -11.26
N LEU A 175 6.65 8.50 -11.81
CA LEU A 175 5.66 7.75 -11.04
C LEU A 175 5.96 6.25 -10.95
N ARG A 176 5.49 5.66 -9.85
CA ARG A 176 5.27 4.21 -9.69
C ARG A 176 3.87 4.05 -9.12
N VAL A 177 3.05 3.30 -9.80
CA VAL A 177 1.65 3.11 -9.40
C VAL A 177 1.45 1.71 -8.86
N TYR A 178 0.82 1.61 -7.70
CA TYR A 178 0.27 0.37 -7.21
C TYR A 178 -1.25 0.56 -7.09
N TRP A 179 -2.00 -0.08 -7.95
CA TRP A 179 -3.45 0.05 -8.01
C TRP A 179 -4.14 -1.20 -7.49
N ILE A 180 -5.04 -1.03 -6.54
CA ILE A 180 -6.00 -2.04 -6.12
C ILE A 180 -7.10 -2.07 -7.20
N GLY A 181 -6.83 -2.83 -8.27
CA GLY A 181 -7.69 -2.89 -9.45
C GLY A 181 -9.02 -3.59 -9.16
N GLY A 182 -8.99 -4.91 -9.04
CA GLY A 182 -10.15 -5.72 -8.69
C GLY A 182 -11.49 -5.18 -9.20
N PRO A 183 -12.50 -5.01 -8.32
CA PRO A 183 -13.78 -4.38 -8.66
C PRO A 183 -13.66 -2.91 -9.09
N ASN A 184 -12.63 -2.18 -8.64
CA ASN A 184 -12.40 -0.78 -8.99
C ASN A 184 -12.22 -0.58 -10.49
N LYS A 185 -11.71 -1.58 -11.19
CA LYS A 185 -11.60 -1.60 -12.65
C LYS A 185 -12.93 -1.38 -13.36
N LYS A 186 -14.01 -1.97 -12.85
CA LYS A 186 -15.36 -1.78 -13.36
C LYS A 186 -15.87 -0.37 -13.08
N TRP A 187 -15.54 0.18 -11.93
CA TRP A 187 -16.03 1.48 -11.50
C TRP A 187 -15.29 2.64 -12.15
N SER A 188 -14.01 2.46 -12.51
CA SER A 188 -13.11 3.45 -13.10
C SER A 188 -12.68 3.05 -14.53
N ALA A 189 -13.58 2.44 -15.29
CA ALA A 189 -13.26 1.85 -16.60
C ALA A 189 -12.71 2.89 -17.60
N GLU A 190 -13.28 4.08 -17.63
CA GLU A 190 -12.87 5.11 -18.58
C GLU A 190 -11.49 5.69 -18.25
N ALA A 191 -11.23 5.97 -16.96
CA ALA A 191 -9.92 6.44 -16.51
C ALA A 191 -8.87 5.35 -16.73
N TYR A 192 -9.19 4.09 -16.40
CA TYR A 192 -8.33 2.96 -16.66
C TYR A 192 -7.97 2.83 -18.15
N ASN A 193 -8.98 2.84 -19.02
CA ASN A 193 -8.78 2.73 -20.47
C ASN A 193 -7.91 3.87 -21.00
N TYR A 194 -8.13 5.10 -20.50
CA TYR A 194 -7.31 6.25 -20.86
C TYR A 194 -5.85 6.05 -20.48
N VAL A 195 -5.59 5.66 -19.25
CA VAL A 195 -4.23 5.44 -18.75
C VAL A 195 -3.52 4.37 -19.57
N VAL A 196 -4.14 3.20 -19.77
CA VAL A 196 -3.48 2.09 -20.46
C VAL A 196 -3.26 2.33 -21.96
N GLN A 197 -4.11 3.13 -22.59
CA GLN A 197 -3.97 3.44 -24.01
C GLN A 197 -2.98 4.56 -24.29
N ASN A 198 -2.87 5.54 -23.40
CA ASN A 198 -2.07 6.74 -23.64
C ASN A 198 -0.71 6.72 -22.92
N PHE A 199 -0.56 5.89 -21.87
CA PHE A 199 0.67 5.77 -21.08
C PHE A 199 1.14 4.31 -21.01
N PRO A 200 1.47 3.69 -22.16
CA PRO A 200 1.86 2.28 -22.22
C PRO A 200 3.14 1.97 -21.42
N ASP A 201 4.00 2.96 -21.20
CA ASP A 201 5.26 2.84 -20.49
C ASP A 201 5.15 3.19 -18.98
N LEU A 202 3.97 3.57 -18.51
CA LEU A 202 3.74 3.84 -17.09
C LEU A 202 4.05 2.60 -16.26
N TRP A 203 4.97 2.73 -15.31
CA TRP A 203 5.27 1.66 -14.38
C TRP A 203 4.10 1.47 -13.41
N MET A 204 3.36 0.37 -13.56
CA MET A 204 2.13 0.14 -12.82
C MET A 204 1.96 -1.32 -12.44
N ILE A 205 1.73 -1.57 -11.15
CA ILE A 205 1.20 -2.82 -10.64
C ILE A 205 -0.33 -2.71 -10.65
N GLU A 206 -0.98 -3.68 -11.27
CA GLU A 206 -2.43 -3.85 -11.23
C GLU A 206 -2.76 -5.07 -10.37
N ALA A 207 -3.17 -4.82 -9.13
CA ALA A 207 -3.45 -5.85 -8.14
C ALA A 207 -4.95 -6.17 -8.14
N ASN A 208 -5.34 -7.23 -8.83
CA ASN A 208 -6.76 -7.55 -9.06
C ASN A 208 -7.38 -8.50 -8.03
N ALA A 209 -6.59 -9.06 -7.12
CA ALA A 209 -7.07 -9.99 -6.10
C ALA A 209 -6.92 -9.45 -4.67
N THR A 210 -6.16 -8.39 -4.48
CA THR A 210 -5.79 -7.86 -3.16
C THR A 210 -6.95 -7.26 -2.39
N TYR A 211 -7.98 -6.78 -3.07
CA TYR A 211 -9.19 -6.24 -2.45
C TYR A 211 -9.92 -7.21 -1.54
N ARG A 212 -9.63 -8.51 -1.63
CA ARG A 212 -10.17 -9.53 -0.74
C ARG A 212 -9.65 -9.42 0.68
N GLY A 213 -8.54 -8.67 0.86
CA GLY A 213 -7.99 -8.37 2.16
C GLY A 213 -7.42 -9.56 2.90
N TRP A 214 -7.52 -9.50 4.21
CA TRP A 214 -6.86 -10.42 5.14
C TRP A 214 -7.85 -11.38 5.78
N PHE A 215 -8.89 -11.80 5.08
CA PHE A 215 -9.85 -12.76 5.57
C PHE A 215 -9.19 -14.13 5.79
N VAL A 216 -8.85 -14.41 7.02
CA VAL A 216 -8.27 -15.68 7.46
C VAL A 216 -9.13 -16.21 8.61
N ASP A 217 -9.66 -17.43 8.48
CA ASP A 217 -10.42 -18.06 9.53
C ASP A 217 -9.53 -18.66 10.63
N ASP A 218 -10.10 -18.85 11.83
CA ASP A 218 -9.40 -19.42 12.97
C ASP A 218 -9.01 -20.90 12.76
N ALA A 219 -9.67 -21.60 11.86
CA ALA A 219 -9.33 -22.99 11.54
C ALA A 219 -8.00 -23.08 10.80
N SER A 220 -7.66 -22.03 10.01
CA SER A 220 -6.41 -21.96 9.26
C SER A 220 -5.24 -21.44 10.11
N LEU A 221 -5.51 -20.52 11.07
CA LEU A 221 -4.49 -19.89 11.91
C LEU A 221 -5.00 -19.75 13.35
N VAL A 222 -4.82 -20.78 14.15
CA VAL A 222 -5.29 -20.80 15.56
C VAL A 222 -4.80 -19.58 16.34
N GLY A 223 -5.74 -18.79 16.87
CA GLY A 223 -5.49 -17.57 17.63
C GLY A 223 -5.06 -16.36 16.80
N LEU A 224 -5.02 -16.50 15.47
CA LEU A 224 -4.71 -15.40 14.53
C LEU A 224 -5.80 -15.25 13.48
N GLY A 225 -6.93 -15.92 13.64
CA GLY A 225 -8.11 -15.75 12.81
C GLY A 225 -8.70 -14.35 12.99
N ASN A 226 -9.52 -13.96 12.06
CA ASN A 226 -9.94 -12.58 11.84
C ASN A 226 -10.53 -11.91 13.10
N GLU A 227 -11.63 -12.43 13.64
CA GLU A 227 -12.26 -11.89 14.85
C GLU A 227 -11.36 -12.02 16.09
N THR A 228 -10.70 -13.16 16.24
CA THR A 228 -9.78 -13.42 17.36
C THR A 228 -8.62 -12.44 17.35
N PHE A 229 -8.10 -12.09 16.19
CA PHE A 229 -6.99 -11.13 16.07
C PHE A 229 -7.42 -9.73 16.52
N TYR A 230 -8.60 -9.27 16.11
CA TYR A 230 -9.14 -7.98 16.57
C TYR A 230 -9.25 -7.94 18.10
N GLU A 231 -9.94 -8.90 18.71
CA GLU A 231 -10.19 -8.95 20.14
C GLU A 231 -8.89 -9.00 20.99
N HIS A 232 -7.87 -9.68 20.50
CA HIS A 232 -6.65 -9.90 21.27
C HIS A 232 -5.54 -8.88 20.98
N HIS A 233 -5.52 -8.26 19.81
CA HIS A 233 -4.37 -7.47 19.36
C HIS A 233 -4.68 -6.04 18.92
N ILE A 234 -5.92 -5.74 18.55
CA ILE A 234 -6.31 -4.41 18.06
C ILE A 234 -7.14 -3.65 19.07
N LYS A 235 -8.14 -4.30 19.65
CA LYS A 235 -9.05 -3.73 20.64
C LYS A 235 -8.28 -3.20 21.86
N GLY A 236 -8.56 -1.97 22.25
CA GLY A 236 -7.87 -1.33 23.38
C GLY A 236 -6.45 -0.86 23.09
N ALA A 237 -5.96 -1.00 21.86
CA ALA A 237 -4.61 -0.56 21.48
C ALA A 237 -4.48 0.96 21.33
N GLY A 238 -5.59 1.70 21.33
CA GLY A 238 -5.67 3.15 21.22
C GLY A 238 -6.93 3.60 20.51
N ALA A 239 -7.05 4.90 20.24
CA ALA A 239 -8.24 5.46 19.61
C ALA A 239 -8.48 4.88 18.20
N MET A 240 -7.41 4.68 17.42
CA MET A 240 -7.49 4.03 16.10
C MET A 240 -7.91 2.55 16.23
N GLY A 241 -7.36 1.83 17.20
CA GLY A 241 -7.71 0.42 17.44
C GLY A 241 -9.15 0.28 17.92
N ASP A 242 -9.62 1.17 18.80
CA ASP A 242 -11.00 1.15 19.30
C ASP A 242 -12.01 1.52 18.20
N ASP A 243 -11.67 2.43 17.28
CA ASP A 243 -12.53 2.80 16.15
C ASP A 243 -12.66 1.68 15.11
N PHE A 244 -11.70 0.78 15.05
CA PHE A 244 -11.65 -0.31 14.07
C PHE A 244 -12.88 -1.22 14.08
N ILE A 245 -13.55 -1.38 15.24
CA ILE A 245 -14.79 -2.15 15.38
C ILE A 245 -15.94 -1.59 14.52
N ASN A 246 -15.90 -0.31 14.18
CA ASN A 246 -16.94 0.34 13.38
C ASN A 246 -16.92 -0.10 11.91
N TYR A 247 -15.93 -0.88 11.52
CA TYR A 247 -15.73 -1.37 10.17
C TYR A 247 -15.78 -2.90 10.19
N TYR A 248 -16.78 -3.48 9.55
CA TYR A 248 -17.01 -4.93 9.50
C TYR A 248 -17.06 -5.61 10.88
N ASP A 249 -17.58 -4.91 11.92
CA ASP A 249 -17.65 -5.42 13.28
C ASP A 249 -16.29 -5.91 13.84
N GLY A 250 -15.19 -5.29 13.38
CA GLY A 250 -13.82 -5.64 13.75
C GLY A 250 -13.20 -6.75 12.87
N GLU A 251 -13.97 -7.32 11.96
CA GLU A 251 -13.45 -8.26 10.97
C GLU A 251 -12.45 -7.55 10.06
N ILE A 252 -11.25 -8.15 9.91
CA ILE A 252 -10.15 -7.51 9.19
C ILE A 252 -10.28 -7.77 7.70
N LYS A 253 -10.61 -6.74 6.93
CA LYS A 253 -10.57 -6.77 5.49
C LYS A 253 -9.29 -6.12 4.96
N MET A 254 -9.02 -4.87 5.30
CA MET A 254 -7.83 -4.10 4.92
C MET A 254 -7.43 -4.30 3.45
N GLY A 255 -8.41 -4.22 2.53
CA GLY A 255 -8.23 -4.58 1.12
C GLY A 255 -7.16 -3.77 0.39
N ASP A 256 -6.83 -2.59 0.86
CA ASP A 256 -5.86 -1.68 0.24
C ASP A 256 -4.47 -1.73 0.87
N THR A 257 -4.40 -2.29 2.08
CA THR A 257 -3.13 -2.49 2.82
C THR A 257 -2.03 -3.14 1.99
N PRO A 258 -2.29 -4.11 1.09
CA PRO A 258 -1.24 -4.72 0.28
C PRO A 258 -0.40 -3.73 -0.52
N SER A 259 -0.95 -2.62 -0.94
CA SER A 259 -0.21 -1.59 -1.66
C SER A 259 0.94 -0.99 -0.83
N MET A 260 0.69 -0.72 0.44
CA MET A 260 1.75 -0.25 1.35
C MET A 260 2.64 -1.39 1.83
N ALA A 261 2.08 -2.56 2.08
CA ALA A 261 2.81 -3.75 2.52
C ALA A 261 3.88 -4.16 1.49
N TYR A 262 3.61 -3.95 0.20
CA TYR A 262 4.57 -4.11 -0.89
C TYR A 262 5.83 -3.24 -0.71
N LEU A 263 5.67 -2.04 -0.17
CA LEU A 263 6.78 -1.11 0.06
C LEU A 263 7.49 -1.34 1.39
N LEU A 264 6.81 -1.96 2.37
CA LEU A 264 7.39 -2.24 3.68
C LEU A 264 8.37 -3.41 3.64
N GLN A 265 8.04 -4.45 2.89
CA GLN A 265 8.84 -5.66 2.82
C GLN A 265 8.83 -6.22 1.39
N GLY A 266 10.02 -6.34 0.81
CA GLY A 266 10.23 -6.81 -0.55
C GLY A 266 11.28 -5.96 -1.28
N THR A 267 11.34 -6.16 -2.57
CA THR A 267 12.18 -5.37 -3.48
C THR A 267 11.28 -4.60 -4.45
N PRO A 268 10.85 -3.35 -4.11
CA PRO A 268 9.84 -2.64 -4.90
C PRO A 268 10.17 -2.46 -6.39
N LYS A 269 11.44 -2.59 -6.77
CA LYS A 269 11.89 -2.55 -8.18
C LYS A 269 11.73 -3.87 -8.91
N GLU A 270 11.45 -4.95 -8.19
CA GLU A 270 11.37 -6.32 -8.70
C GLU A 270 10.01 -6.94 -8.35
N PRO A 271 8.92 -6.56 -9.04
CA PRO A 271 7.58 -7.02 -8.71
C PRO A 271 7.42 -8.55 -8.71
N GLY A 272 8.27 -9.28 -9.44
CA GLY A 272 8.30 -10.73 -9.42
C GLY A 272 8.87 -11.35 -8.15
N SER A 273 9.54 -10.56 -7.31
CA SER A 273 10.05 -11.04 -6.02
C SER A 273 8.95 -11.10 -4.98
N GLN A 274 9.16 -11.90 -3.93
CA GLN A 274 8.22 -11.97 -2.81
C GLN A 274 8.18 -10.66 -2.04
N SER A 275 6.97 -10.24 -1.66
CA SER A 275 6.73 -9.12 -0.76
C SER A 275 5.51 -9.39 0.11
N TRP A 276 5.31 -8.59 1.15
CA TRP A 276 4.06 -8.66 1.92
C TRP A 276 2.84 -8.19 1.14
N GLY A 277 3.01 -7.40 0.11
CA GLY A 277 1.94 -6.94 -0.77
C GLY A 277 1.72 -7.81 -2.01
N GLY A 278 2.40 -8.95 -2.11
CA GLY A 278 2.24 -9.89 -3.21
C GLY A 278 3.47 -10.02 -4.11
N SER A 279 3.39 -10.96 -5.03
CA SER A 279 4.34 -11.17 -6.12
C SER A 279 3.60 -11.09 -7.44
N PHE A 280 4.23 -10.52 -8.45
CA PHE A 280 3.57 -10.19 -9.71
C PHE A 280 4.38 -10.69 -10.90
N ILE A 281 3.71 -10.95 -12.01
CA ILE A 281 4.35 -11.30 -13.27
C ILE A 281 4.05 -10.21 -14.30
N PRO A 282 4.96 -9.99 -15.26
CA PRO A 282 4.67 -9.10 -16.36
C PRO A 282 3.52 -9.66 -17.20
N LEU A 283 2.49 -8.85 -17.42
CA LEU A 283 1.38 -9.21 -18.26
C LEU A 283 1.78 -9.05 -19.72
N LYS A 284 1.47 -10.05 -20.54
CA LYS A 284 1.63 -9.93 -21.99
C LYS A 284 0.59 -8.93 -22.53
N HIS A 285 1.01 -8.09 -23.45
CA HIS A 285 0.14 -7.05 -24.04
C HIS A 285 -1.20 -7.58 -24.55
N SER A 286 -1.19 -8.74 -25.21
CA SER A 286 -2.42 -9.38 -25.74
C SER A 286 -3.37 -9.92 -24.68
N SER A 287 -2.97 -9.95 -23.41
CA SER A 287 -3.77 -10.49 -22.31
C SER A 287 -4.49 -9.42 -21.50
N ARG A 288 -4.23 -8.15 -21.82
CA ARG A 288 -4.83 -7.06 -21.07
C ARG A 288 -6.30 -6.90 -21.39
N ARG A 289 -7.15 -6.88 -20.38
CA ARG A 289 -8.58 -6.66 -20.52
C ARG A 289 -8.93 -5.25 -20.13
N ILE A 290 -9.63 -4.58 -21.01
CA ILE A 290 -10.24 -3.28 -20.77
C ILE A 290 -11.71 -3.50 -20.44
N PHE A 291 -12.19 -2.88 -19.37
CA PHE A 291 -13.59 -2.98 -18.96
C PHE A 291 -14.43 -1.89 -19.60
N ASN A 292 -15.70 -2.23 -19.78
CA ASN A 292 -16.75 -1.29 -20.14
C ASN A 292 -17.80 -1.31 -19.03
N ARG A 293 -18.39 -0.19 -18.69
CA ARG A 293 -19.40 -0.09 -17.63
C ARG A 293 -20.66 -0.91 -17.88
N GLU A 294 -21.03 -1.08 -19.14
CA GLU A 294 -22.24 -1.78 -19.52
C GLU A 294 -22.09 -3.30 -19.51
N THR A 295 -20.86 -3.79 -19.56
CA THR A 295 -20.54 -5.21 -19.58
C THR A 295 -19.52 -5.54 -18.49
N THR A 296 -19.62 -6.70 -17.90
CA THR A 296 -18.65 -7.18 -16.92
C THR A 296 -17.32 -7.62 -17.52
N LEU A 297 -17.30 -7.79 -18.85
CA LEU A 297 -16.13 -8.19 -19.62
C LEU A 297 -16.07 -7.32 -20.87
N THR A 298 -14.92 -6.81 -21.18
CA THR A 298 -14.66 -6.07 -22.41
C THR A 298 -13.69 -6.86 -23.29
N ASP A 299 -13.58 -6.40 -24.52
CA ASP A 299 -12.65 -6.95 -25.49
C ASP A 299 -11.21 -6.84 -24.98
N GLU A 300 -10.39 -7.80 -25.33
CA GLU A 300 -8.96 -7.71 -25.15
C GLU A 300 -8.41 -6.66 -26.10
N VAL A 301 -7.76 -5.64 -25.55
CA VAL A 301 -7.12 -4.61 -26.36
C VAL A 301 -5.62 -4.78 -26.28
N PRO A 302 -4.93 -4.87 -27.41
CA PRO A 302 -3.47 -4.87 -27.42
C PRO A 302 -2.96 -3.53 -26.90
N VAL A 303 -2.19 -3.56 -25.82
CA VAL A 303 -1.52 -2.39 -25.27
C VAL A 303 -0.02 -2.60 -25.45
N PHE A 304 0.62 -1.69 -26.17
CA PHE A 304 2.05 -1.77 -26.49
C PHE A 304 2.84 -0.94 -25.46
N GLY A 305 3.92 -1.51 -24.96
CA GLY A 305 4.94 -0.78 -24.19
C GLY A 305 4.68 -0.64 -22.69
N MET A 306 3.49 -0.89 -22.18
CA MET A 306 3.22 -0.79 -20.75
C MET A 306 3.73 -2.00 -19.97
N ILE A 307 4.48 -1.76 -18.90
CA ILE A 307 4.81 -2.80 -17.92
C ILE A 307 3.62 -2.96 -16.99
N GLU A 308 2.82 -3.96 -17.24
CA GLU A 308 1.70 -4.34 -16.39
C GLU A 308 2.05 -5.62 -15.63
N TRP A 309 1.72 -5.64 -14.35
CA TRP A 309 1.98 -6.77 -13.47
C TRP A 309 0.66 -7.30 -12.92
N VAL A 310 0.54 -8.62 -12.93
CA VAL A 310 -0.61 -9.32 -12.34
C VAL A 310 -0.13 -10.11 -11.14
N MET A 311 -0.88 -10.08 -10.06
CA MET A 311 -0.56 -10.84 -8.88
C MET A 311 -0.45 -12.33 -9.21
N GLN A 312 0.69 -12.92 -8.90
CA GLN A 312 0.94 -14.34 -9.01
C GLN A 312 0.49 -15.02 -7.72
N GLY A 313 -0.69 -15.62 -7.75
CA GLY A 313 -1.01 -16.60 -6.72
C GLY A 313 -0.13 -17.85 -6.86
N PRO A 314 0.21 -18.54 -5.78
CA PRO A 314 0.82 -19.86 -5.90
C PRO A 314 -0.09 -20.75 -6.74
N ASP A 315 0.48 -21.52 -7.63
CA ASP A 315 -0.06 -22.45 -8.63
C ASP A 315 -1.48 -22.96 -8.36
N ARG A 316 -2.40 -22.05 -8.34
CA ARG A 316 -3.81 -22.27 -8.10
C ARG A 316 -4.52 -21.89 -9.36
N GLY A 317 -5.14 -22.82 -9.96
CA GLY A 317 -5.97 -22.62 -11.13
C GLY A 317 -6.85 -21.37 -11.07
N PRO A 318 -7.74 -21.14 -12.02
CA PRO A 318 -8.46 -19.88 -12.19
C PRO A 318 -9.08 -19.45 -10.87
N ALA A 319 -8.67 -18.29 -10.40
CA ALA A 319 -9.03 -17.54 -9.19
C ALA A 319 -9.96 -18.33 -8.25
N SER A 320 -9.38 -19.10 -7.35
CA SER A 320 -10.15 -19.62 -6.23
C SER A 320 -10.58 -18.46 -5.35
N ASP A 321 -11.80 -18.52 -4.85
CA ASP A 321 -12.33 -17.51 -3.93
C ASP A 321 -11.69 -17.56 -2.53
N GLU A 322 -10.54 -18.23 -2.38
CA GLU A 322 -9.90 -18.46 -1.09
C GLU A 322 -9.00 -17.29 -0.66
N PRO A 323 -9.25 -16.73 0.51
CA PRO A 323 -8.52 -15.57 1.04
C PRO A 323 -7.07 -15.86 1.47
N ALA A 324 -6.69 -17.11 1.65
CA ALA A 324 -5.41 -17.55 2.21
C ALA A 324 -4.18 -17.36 1.30
N LEU A 325 -4.32 -16.81 0.11
CA LEU A 325 -3.24 -16.63 -0.87
C LEU A 325 -2.10 -15.73 -0.41
N TRP A 326 -2.38 -14.79 0.44
CA TRP A 326 -1.46 -13.79 0.93
C TRP A 326 -0.33 -14.33 1.79
N LEU A 327 -0.70 -15.20 2.73
CA LEU A 327 0.20 -15.73 3.74
C LEU A 327 1.18 -16.75 3.16
N GLU A 328 0.77 -17.44 2.10
CA GLU A 328 1.62 -18.42 1.43
C GLU A 328 2.61 -17.79 0.46
N VAL A 329 2.23 -16.70 -0.22
CA VAL A 329 3.13 -16.01 -1.17
C VAL A 329 4.25 -15.28 -0.46
N SER A 330 3.99 -14.71 0.72
CA SER A 330 5.02 -13.99 1.47
C SER A 330 5.98 -14.92 2.23
N GLY A 331 5.66 -16.21 2.39
CA GLY A 331 6.42 -17.13 3.23
C GLY A 331 6.43 -16.75 4.71
N GLN A 332 5.72 -15.71 5.09
CA GLN A 332 5.55 -15.25 6.46
C GLN A 332 4.10 -15.46 6.88
N ARG A 333 3.93 -16.20 7.97
CA ARG A 333 2.67 -16.25 8.69
C ARG A 333 2.67 -15.07 9.65
N PHE A 334 1.69 -14.21 9.50
CA PHE A 334 1.43 -13.17 10.49
C PHE A 334 0.73 -13.76 11.68
#